data_8fc0efd605a4f34b08f39a034a686689
#
_entry.id   8fc0efd605a4f34b08f39a034a686689
#
_cell.length_a   1.000
_cell.length_b   1.000
_cell.length_c   1.000
_cell.angle_alpha   90.00
_cell.angle_beta   90.00
_cell.angle_gamma   90.00
#
_symmetry.space_group_name_H-M   'P 1'
#
loop_
_entity.id
_entity.type
_entity.pdbx_description
1 polymer ?
#
loop_
_entity_poly.entity_id
_entity_poly.type
_entity_poly.pdbx_seq_one_letter_code
_entity_poly.pdbx_strand_id
1 'polypeptide(L)'
;SALRVAELREKAAEFEIEITAGMKKAEVVDKVFEASVRAEGFIEVTGILDIMQDGYGFLRTKGYLPSEQDVYIGTSVIRRNNLRKGDMVKGQTRPARENEKYAALQTVISVNGIAPEEQGRRVKFADLTPIFPDEPLTMEHGHSTITARVIDLVSPIGKGQRGLIVSPPKAGKTTVLKDIAAAITANNPSVHLMCLLVDERPEEVTDMQRSIAGEV
;
A
#
# COMPACT_ATOMS: atom_id res chain seq x y z
N SER A 1 -29.77 -9.69 4.08
CA SER A 1 -29.90 -10.55 5.29
C SER A 1 -31.34 -10.81 5.71
N ALA A 2 -32.20 -11.26 4.78
CA ALA A 2 -33.57 -11.65 5.06
C ALA A 2 -33.73 -13.13 5.51
N LEU A 3 -32.63 -13.89 5.49
CA LEU A 3 -32.64 -15.34 5.81
C LEU A 3 -32.88 -15.58 7.31
N ARG A 4 -33.68 -16.60 7.61
CA ARG A 4 -33.93 -17.07 8.98
C ARG A 4 -32.73 -17.85 9.50
N VAL A 5 -32.57 -17.94 10.83
CA VAL A 5 -31.40 -18.59 11.47
C VAL A 5 -31.29 -20.06 11.07
N ALA A 6 -32.42 -20.76 10.81
CA ALA A 6 -32.44 -22.13 10.34
C ALA A 6 -31.84 -22.29 8.94
N GLU A 7 -32.21 -21.42 8.01
CA GLU A 7 -31.68 -21.38 6.62
C GLU A 7 -30.21 -21.03 6.57
N LEU A 8 -29.73 -20.19 7.50
CA LEU A 8 -28.32 -19.85 7.65
C LEU A 8 -27.49 -21.05 8.17
N ARG A 9 -28.08 -21.89 9.04
CA ARG A 9 -27.43 -23.10 9.54
C ARG A 9 -27.37 -24.21 8.48
N GLU A 10 -28.40 -24.34 7.65
CA GLU A 10 -28.39 -25.27 6.49
C GLU A 10 -27.31 -24.87 5.49
N LYS A 11 -27.21 -23.58 5.15
CA LYS A 11 -26.14 -23.08 4.28
C LYS A 11 -24.74 -23.22 4.90
N ALA A 12 -24.61 -23.05 6.21
CA ALA A 12 -23.35 -23.29 6.88
C ALA A 12 -22.92 -24.76 6.84
N ALA A 13 -23.86 -25.68 6.94
CA ALA A 13 -23.58 -27.11 6.80
C ALA A 13 -23.20 -27.49 5.35
N GLU A 14 -23.78 -26.83 4.34
CA GLU A 14 -23.43 -27.00 2.92
C GLU A 14 -21.96 -26.59 2.63
N PHE A 15 -21.44 -25.63 3.37
CA PHE A 15 -20.04 -25.14 3.25
C PHE A 15 -19.09 -25.70 4.32
N GLU A 16 -19.48 -26.76 5.03
CA GLU A 16 -18.70 -27.43 6.09
C GLU A 16 -18.21 -26.47 7.21
N ILE A 17 -19.00 -25.44 7.55
CA ILE A 17 -18.66 -24.45 8.57
C ILE A 17 -19.11 -24.94 9.93
N GLU A 18 -18.21 -25.11 10.89
CA GLU A 18 -18.53 -25.35 12.29
C GLU A 18 -19.17 -24.11 12.95
N ILE A 19 -20.46 -24.23 13.30
CA ILE A 19 -21.17 -23.21 14.09
C ILE A 19 -21.14 -23.63 15.55
N THR A 20 -20.42 -22.88 16.38
CA THR A 20 -20.38 -23.10 17.84
C THR A 20 -21.67 -22.57 18.50
N ALA A 21 -22.18 -23.30 19.49
CA ALA A 21 -23.39 -22.92 20.23
C ALA A 21 -23.13 -21.65 21.09
N GLY A 22 -23.41 -20.47 20.54
CA GLY A 22 -23.16 -19.16 21.17
C GLY A 22 -22.85 -18.06 20.18
N MET A 23 -22.61 -18.38 18.92
CA MET A 23 -22.39 -17.37 17.86
C MET A 23 -23.64 -16.52 17.61
N LYS A 24 -23.44 -15.22 17.55
CA LYS A 24 -24.51 -14.27 17.18
C LYS A 24 -24.87 -14.42 15.70
N LYS A 25 -26.13 -14.12 15.35
CA LYS A 25 -26.62 -14.20 13.97
C LYS A 25 -25.73 -13.47 12.96
N ALA A 26 -25.18 -12.32 13.33
CA ALA A 26 -24.27 -11.54 12.48
C ALA A 26 -23.00 -12.33 12.15
N GLU A 27 -22.36 -12.93 13.14
CA GLU A 27 -21.13 -13.73 12.96
C GLU A 27 -21.35 -14.98 12.08
N VAL A 28 -22.54 -15.61 12.21
CA VAL A 28 -22.91 -16.74 11.34
C VAL A 28 -23.14 -16.28 9.90
N VAL A 29 -23.77 -15.11 9.71
CA VAL A 29 -23.98 -14.52 8.37
C VAL A 29 -22.62 -14.21 7.73
N ASP A 30 -21.70 -13.62 8.45
CA ASP A 30 -20.38 -13.26 7.93
C ASP A 30 -19.57 -14.51 7.53
N LYS A 31 -19.56 -15.56 8.37
CA LYS A 31 -18.88 -16.82 8.05
C LYS A 31 -19.50 -17.56 6.86
N VAL A 32 -20.83 -17.62 6.78
CA VAL A 32 -21.54 -18.25 5.64
C VAL A 32 -21.29 -17.43 4.37
N PHE A 33 -21.27 -16.12 4.46
CA PHE A 33 -20.96 -15.24 3.34
C PHE A 33 -19.53 -15.44 2.84
N GLU A 34 -18.52 -15.45 3.74
CA GLU A 34 -17.13 -15.72 3.38
C GLU A 34 -16.94 -17.10 2.72
N ALA A 35 -17.61 -18.12 3.23
CA ALA A 35 -17.50 -19.46 2.67
C ALA A 35 -18.22 -19.58 1.31
N SER A 36 -19.38 -18.93 1.13
CA SER A 36 -20.06 -18.90 -0.17
C SER A 36 -19.23 -18.18 -1.21
N VAL A 37 -18.59 -17.07 -0.83
CA VAL A 37 -17.68 -16.30 -1.67
C VAL A 37 -16.45 -17.14 -2.09
N ARG A 38 -15.90 -17.95 -1.17
CA ARG A 38 -14.82 -18.89 -1.47
C ARG A 38 -15.27 -20.01 -2.41
N ALA A 39 -16.46 -20.56 -2.19
CA ALA A 39 -17.02 -21.62 -3.04
C ALA A 39 -17.33 -21.15 -4.47
N GLU A 40 -17.69 -19.86 -4.64
CA GLU A 40 -17.86 -19.23 -5.95
C GLU A 40 -16.53 -18.84 -6.62
N GLY A 41 -15.38 -19.18 -6.00
CA GLY A 41 -14.04 -18.90 -6.54
C GLY A 41 -13.58 -17.44 -6.37
N PHE A 42 -14.27 -16.66 -5.54
CA PHE A 42 -13.82 -15.30 -5.20
C PHE A 42 -12.62 -15.36 -4.24
N ILE A 43 -11.58 -14.65 -4.59
CA ILE A 43 -10.34 -14.55 -3.81
C ILE A 43 -10.19 -13.12 -3.32
N GLU A 44 -9.89 -12.96 -2.03
CA GLU A 44 -9.51 -11.65 -1.48
C GLU A 44 -8.10 -11.30 -1.94
N VAL A 45 -7.93 -10.08 -2.42
CA VAL A 45 -6.66 -9.57 -2.93
C VAL A 45 -6.41 -8.16 -2.40
N THR A 46 -5.14 -7.85 -2.16
CA THR A 46 -4.67 -6.51 -1.83
C THR A 46 -3.58 -6.12 -2.82
N GLY A 47 -3.63 -4.90 -3.33
CA GLY A 47 -2.63 -4.41 -4.27
C GLY A 47 -2.69 -2.90 -4.44
N ILE A 48 -1.68 -2.36 -5.10
CA ILE A 48 -1.57 -0.94 -5.42
C ILE A 48 -2.22 -0.68 -6.77
N LEU A 49 -3.14 0.27 -6.82
CA LEU A 49 -3.86 0.62 -8.03
C LEU A 49 -2.98 1.41 -9.00
N ASP A 50 -2.80 0.86 -10.19
CA ASP A 50 -2.18 1.52 -11.33
C ASP A 50 -3.24 1.77 -12.39
N ILE A 51 -3.55 3.05 -12.66
CA ILE A 51 -4.59 3.46 -13.63
C ILE A 51 -3.93 3.77 -14.96
N MET A 52 -4.42 3.14 -16.03
CA MET A 52 -3.98 3.33 -17.41
C MET A 52 -4.64 4.56 -18.03
N GLN A 53 -4.09 5.03 -19.16
CA GLN A 53 -4.59 6.19 -19.88
C GLN A 53 -6.06 6.04 -20.33
N ASP A 54 -6.48 4.82 -20.64
CA ASP A 54 -7.85 4.49 -21.06
C ASP A 54 -8.86 4.46 -19.89
N GLY A 55 -8.41 4.70 -18.65
CA GLY A 55 -9.25 4.83 -17.46
C GLY A 55 -9.58 3.52 -16.74
N TYR A 56 -9.19 2.35 -17.26
CA TYR A 56 -9.16 1.09 -16.49
C TYR A 56 -7.84 0.99 -15.71
N GLY A 57 -7.72 0.01 -14.83
CA GLY A 57 -6.51 -0.17 -14.04
C GLY A 57 -6.19 -1.60 -13.70
N PHE A 58 -5.05 -1.77 -13.04
CA PHE A 58 -4.60 -3.02 -12.44
C PHE A 58 -4.24 -2.82 -10.98
N LEU A 59 -4.60 -3.79 -10.13
CA LEU A 59 -3.99 -3.91 -8.82
C LEU A 59 -2.67 -4.64 -8.96
N ARG A 60 -1.58 -3.97 -8.64
CA ARG A 60 -0.25 -4.54 -8.57
C ARG A 60 -0.10 -5.29 -7.25
N THR A 61 -0.06 -6.62 -7.31
CA THR A 61 -0.07 -7.48 -6.13
C THR A 61 1.32 -7.79 -5.60
N LYS A 62 2.35 -7.58 -6.44
CA LYS A 62 3.77 -7.82 -6.11
C LYS A 62 4.61 -6.55 -6.19
N GLY A 63 4.24 -5.55 -5.38
CA GLY A 63 4.93 -4.26 -5.40
C GLY A 63 4.36 -3.30 -6.44
N TYR A 64 5.22 -2.56 -7.17
CA TYR A 64 4.78 -1.51 -8.11
C TYR A 64 4.86 -1.94 -9.59
N LEU A 65 5.60 -3.00 -9.88
CA LEU A 65 5.82 -3.45 -11.25
C LEU A 65 4.71 -4.41 -11.73
N PRO A 66 4.44 -4.44 -13.04
CA PRO A 66 3.50 -5.40 -13.62
C PRO A 66 3.87 -6.84 -13.32
N SER A 67 2.88 -7.66 -12.98
CA SER A 67 3.02 -9.09 -12.74
C SER A 67 1.89 -9.90 -13.38
N GLU A 68 2.09 -11.21 -13.53
CA GLU A 68 1.06 -12.12 -14.03
C GLU A 68 -0.11 -12.30 -13.03
N GLN A 69 0.11 -11.96 -11.76
CA GLN A 69 -0.87 -12.05 -10.69
C GLN A 69 -1.65 -10.74 -10.47
N ASP A 70 -1.47 -9.77 -11.34
CA ASP A 70 -2.20 -8.50 -11.27
C ASP A 70 -3.68 -8.72 -11.51
N VAL A 71 -4.49 -7.88 -10.88
CA VAL A 71 -5.95 -7.95 -10.97
C VAL A 71 -6.49 -6.78 -11.76
N TYR A 72 -7.30 -7.07 -12.77
CA TYR A 72 -7.95 -6.04 -13.58
C TYR A 72 -9.05 -5.31 -12.80
N ILE A 73 -9.10 -3.99 -12.97
CA ILE A 73 -10.16 -3.12 -12.44
C ILE A 73 -10.79 -2.33 -13.56
N GLY A 74 -12.09 -2.51 -13.71
CA GLY A 74 -12.87 -1.75 -14.70
C GLY A 74 -13.07 -0.29 -14.28
N THR A 75 -13.21 0.60 -15.28
CA THR A 75 -13.44 2.04 -15.10
C THR A 75 -14.64 2.36 -14.20
N SER A 76 -15.70 1.52 -14.26
CA SER A 76 -16.90 1.69 -13.43
C SER A 76 -16.60 1.51 -11.93
N VAL A 77 -15.76 0.53 -11.57
CA VAL A 77 -15.36 0.27 -10.18
C VAL A 77 -14.48 1.41 -9.66
N ILE A 78 -13.54 1.88 -10.49
CA ILE A 78 -12.66 3.03 -10.19
C ILE A 78 -13.50 4.27 -9.89
N ARG A 79 -14.45 4.60 -10.74
CA ARG A 79 -15.29 5.80 -10.58
C ARG A 79 -16.24 5.70 -9.40
N ARG A 80 -16.90 4.55 -9.21
CA ARG A 80 -17.86 4.33 -8.11
C ARG A 80 -17.22 4.51 -6.74
N ASN A 81 -16.00 3.99 -6.57
CA ASN A 81 -15.28 4.04 -5.31
C ASN A 81 -14.29 5.22 -5.23
N ASN A 82 -14.33 6.16 -6.18
CA ASN A 82 -13.44 7.31 -6.24
C ASN A 82 -11.95 6.94 -6.05
N LEU A 83 -11.53 5.83 -6.69
CA LEU A 83 -10.18 5.32 -6.59
C LEU A 83 -9.19 6.21 -7.34
N ARG A 84 -7.98 6.30 -6.82
CA ARG A 84 -6.89 7.07 -7.42
C ARG A 84 -5.68 6.17 -7.68
N LYS A 85 -4.87 6.53 -8.66
CA LYS A 85 -3.58 5.88 -8.90
C LYS A 85 -2.73 5.96 -7.63
N GLY A 86 -2.15 4.81 -7.23
CA GLY A 86 -1.37 4.67 -6.02
C GLY A 86 -2.18 4.29 -4.77
N ASP A 87 -3.52 4.20 -4.84
CA ASP A 87 -4.31 3.71 -3.72
C ASP A 87 -4.00 2.23 -3.45
N MET A 88 -3.83 1.88 -2.19
CA MET A 88 -3.82 0.49 -1.75
C MET A 88 -5.27 0.01 -1.63
N VAL A 89 -5.67 -0.88 -2.52
CA VAL A 89 -7.04 -1.39 -2.59
C VAL A 89 -7.07 -2.84 -2.16
N LYS A 90 -7.94 -3.14 -1.21
CA LYS A 90 -8.29 -4.49 -0.79
C LYS A 90 -9.69 -4.80 -1.30
N GLY A 91 -9.86 -5.98 -1.89
CA GLY A 91 -11.16 -6.35 -2.42
C GLY A 91 -11.26 -7.80 -2.84
N GLN A 92 -12.43 -8.17 -3.34
CA GLN A 92 -12.73 -9.52 -3.81
C GLN A 92 -12.69 -9.57 -5.34
N THR A 93 -12.04 -10.60 -5.85
CA THR A 93 -11.86 -10.84 -7.29
C THR A 93 -12.64 -12.08 -7.71
N ARG A 94 -13.17 -12.06 -8.91
CA ARG A 94 -13.59 -13.29 -9.60
C ARG A 94 -12.42 -13.88 -10.41
N PRO A 95 -12.37 -15.18 -10.60
CA PRO A 95 -11.44 -15.83 -11.52
C PRO A 95 -11.51 -15.24 -12.92
N ALA A 96 -10.40 -15.27 -13.65
CA ALA A 96 -10.38 -14.94 -15.07
C ALA A 96 -11.27 -15.92 -15.86
N ARG A 97 -12.05 -15.40 -16.81
CA ARG A 97 -12.81 -16.21 -17.76
C ARG A 97 -11.89 -16.78 -18.83
N GLU A 98 -12.37 -17.76 -19.62
CA GLU A 98 -11.58 -18.42 -20.68
C GLU A 98 -10.86 -17.45 -21.65
N ASN A 99 -11.45 -16.25 -21.88
CA ASN A 99 -10.88 -15.23 -22.77
C ASN A 99 -10.23 -14.06 -22.03
N GLU A 100 -10.07 -14.13 -20.71
CA GLU A 100 -9.47 -13.08 -19.87
C GLU A 100 -8.12 -13.53 -19.33
N LYS A 101 -7.10 -12.68 -19.46
CA LYS A 101 -5.76 -12.97 -18.94
C LYS A 101 -5.65 -12.78 -17.43
N TYR A 102 -6.45 -11.87 -16.85
CA TYR A 102 -6.37 -11.46 -15.45
C TYR A 102 -7.69 -11.69 -14.74
N ALA A 103 -7.62 -12.03 -13.45
CA ALA A 103 -8.78 -11.97 -12.57
C ALA A 103 -9.31 -10.53 -12.51
N ALA A 104 -10.61 -10.36 -12.25
CA ALA A 104 -11.22 -9.03 -12.21
C ALA A 104 -11.77 -8.70 -10.83
N LEU A 105 -11.46 -7.48 -10.34
CA LEU A 105 -12.00 -6.97 -9.10
C LEU A 105 -13.51 -6.75 -9.22
N GLN A 106 -14.27 -7.33 -8.31
CA GLN A 106 -15.73 -7.19 -8.27
C GLN A 106 -16.17 -6.21 -7.18
N THR A 107 -15.60 -6.36 -5.99
CA THR A 107 -16.00 -5.59 -4.82
C THR A 107 -14.78 -5.01 -4.15
N VAL A 108 -14.85 -3.73 -3.77
CA VAL A 108 -13.83 -3.06 -2.97
C VAL A 108 -14.23 -3.18 -1.50
N ILE A 109 -13.33 -3.71 -0.67
CA ILE A 109 -13.51 -3.87 0.78
C ILE A 109 -12.95 -2.66 1.51
N SER A 110 -11.73 -2.24 1.14
CA SER A 110 -11.14 -1.04 1.72
C SER A 110 -10.19 -0.35 0.74
N VAL A 111 -10.00 0.94 0.95
CA VAL A 111 -9.06 1.80 0.20
C VAL A 111 -8.18 2.49 1.22
N ASN A 112 -6.87 2.24 1.16
CA ASN A 112 -5.89 2.74 2.14
C ASN A 112 -6.26 2.37 3.60
N GLY A 113 -6.86 1.18 3.80
CA GLY A 113 -7.29 0.68 5.10
C GLY A 113 -8.65 1.18 5.60
N ILE A 114 -9.32 2.07 4.85
CA ILE A 114 -10.62 2.67 5.22
C ILE A 114 -11.72 2.07 4.32
N ALA A 115 -12.87 1.74 4.89
CA ALA A 115 -14.02 1.28 4.11
C ALA A 115 -14.53 2.38 3.15
N PRO A 116 -15.00 2.04 1.92
CA PRO A 116 -15.42 3.04 0.95
C PRO A 116 -16.53 3.98 1.45
N GLU A 117 -17.41 3.49 2.32
CA GLU A 117 -18.52 4.24 2.92
C GLU A 117 -18.04 5.27 3.97
N GLU A 118 -16.91 4.98 4.62
CA GLU A 118 -16.30 5.84 5.64
C GLU A 118 -15.31 6.83 5.01
N GLN A 119 -15.02 6.69 3.73
CA GLN A 119 -14.05 7.50 3.03
C GLN A 119 -14.59 8.91 2.76
N GLY A 120 -14.16 9.88 3.56
CA GLY A 120 -14.48 11.28 3.38
C GLY A 120 -13.94 11.89 2.07
N ARG A 121 -14.20 13.17 1.82
CA ARG A 121 -13.65 13.89 0.67
C ARG A 121 -12.13 13.93 0.74
N ARG A 122 -11.45 13.24 -0.18
CA ARG A 122 -9.98 13.28 -0.28
C ARG A 122 -9.53 14.51 -1.07
N VAL A 123 -8.67 15.32 -0.48
CA VAL A 123 -8.03 16.46 -1.16
C VAL A 123 -7.04 15.93 -2.20
N LYS A 124 -6.93 16.56 -3.35
CA LYS A 124 -5.90 16.24 -4.34
C LYS A 124 -4.58 16.92 -3.95
N PHE A 125 -3.46 16.28 -4.27
CA PHE A 125 -2.14 16.86 -3.99
C PHE A 125 -1.97 18.26 -4.62
N ALA A 126 -2.47 18.47 -5.84
CA ALA A 126 -2.43 19.75 -6.53
C ALA A 126 -3.25 20.88 -5.87
N ASP A 127 -4.22 20.50 -5.01
CA ASP A 127 -5.09 21.44 -4.30
C ASP A 127 -4.52 21.81 -2.90
N LEU A 128 -3.38 21.22 -2.52
CA LEU A 128 -2.70 21.53 -1.25
C LEU A 128 -1.99 22.88 -1.35
N THR A 129 -2.02 23.66 -0.26
CA THR A 129 -1.28 24.90 -0.15
C THR A 129 0.21 24.58 0.07
N PRO A 130 1.12 24.99 -0.82
CA PRO A 130 2.55 24.83 -0.58
C PRO A 130 3.01 25.73 0.57
N ILE A 131 3.77 25.15 1.50
CA ILE A 131 4.37 25.86 2.63
C ILE A 131 5.87 25.67 2.63
N PHE A 132 6.60 26.54 3.33
CA PHE A 132 8.02 26.31 3.60
C PHE A 132 8.18 25.16 4.61
N PRO A 133 9.32 24.41 4.56
CA PRO A 133 9.61 23.35 5.53
C PRO A 133 9.97 23.96 6.89
N ASP A 134 8.98 24.17 7.73
CA ASP A 134 9.09 24.78 9.06
C ASP A 134 9.27 23.78 10.20
N GLU A 135 9.02 22.49 9.91
CA GLU A 135 9.21 21.38 10.85
C GLU A 135 10.50 20.62 10.51
N PRO A 136 11.56 20.72 11.34
CA PRO A 136 12.84 20.07 11.06
C PRO A 136 12.78 18.56 11.25
N LEU A 137 13.50 17.83 10.40
CA LEU A 137 13.83 16.42 10.57
C LEU A 137 15.22 16.35 11.18
N THR A 138 15.31 16.15 12.49
CA THR A 138 16.61 16.01 13.17
C THR A 138 17.30 14.73 12.70
N MET A 139 18.56 14.87 12.23
CA MET A 139 19.36 13.75 11.74
C MET A 139 20.24 13.14 12.84
N GLU A 140 20.69 13.93 13.80
CA GLU A 140 21.55 13.44 14.87
C GLU A 140 20.82 12.35 15.69
N HIS A 141 21.41 11.16 15.74
CA HIS A 141 20.90 10.02 16.48
C HIS A 141 22.07 9.17 17.01
N GLY A 142 22.01 8.75 18.27
CA GLY A 142 23.10 7.98 18.89
C GLY A 142 24.42 8.74 19.06
N HIS A 143 25.45 8.04 19.51
CA HIS A 143 26.72 8.68 19.94
C HIS A 143 27.76 8.91 18.84
N SER A 144 27.62 8.35 17.64
CA SER A 144 28.67 8.38 16.60
C SER A 144 28.21 8.80 15.21
N THR A 145 27.16 9.61 15.13
CA THR A 145 26.57 10.03 13.85
C THR A 145 27.15 11.37 13.38
N ILE A 146 28.43 11.39 13.02
CA ILE A 146 29.12 12.64 12.61
C ILE A 146 28.47 13.24 11.35
N THR A 147 28.17 12.41 10.33
CA THR A 147 27.49 12.84 9.11
C THR A 147 26.16 13.52 9.42
N ALA A 148 25.35 12.91 10.27
CA ALA A 148 24.04 13.42 10.68
C ALA A 148 24.18 14.80 11.39
N ARG A 149 25.12 14.94 12.32
CA ARG A 149 25.40 16.23 12.99
C ARG A 149 25.85 17.30 12.03
N VAL A 150 26.70 16.97 11.07
CA VAL A 150 27.13 17.93 10.02
C VAL A 150 25.93 18.38 9.20
N ILE A 151 25.03 17.48 8.82
CA ILE A 151 23.81 17.83 8.09
C ILE A 151 22.95 18.80 8.90
N ASP A 152 22.67 18.48 10.17
CA ASP A 152 21.85 19.33 11.03
C ASP A 152 22.45 20.75 11.22
N LEU A 153 23.78 20.86 11.26
CA LEU A 153 24.46 22.15 11.48
C LEU A 153 24.61 22.98 10.21
N VAL A 154 24.85 22.35 9.05
CA VAL A 154 25.25 23.05 7.83
C VAL A 154 24.12 23.08 6.80
N SER A 155 23.28 22.05 6.76
CA SER A 155 22.25 21.87 5.74
C SER A 155 21.03 21.15 6.31
N PRO A 156 20.35 21.73 7.31
CA PRO A 156 19.24 21.08 7.99
C PRO A 156 18.12 20.73 7.02
N ILE A 157 17.47 19.58 7.23
CA ILE A 157 16.40 19.07 6.40
C ILE A 157 15.07 19.19 7.14
N GLY A 158 14.05 19.71 6.48
CA GLY A 158 12.71 19.83 7.03
C GLY A 158 11.68 18.99 6.27
N LYS A 159 10.54 18.73 6.91
CA LYS A 159 9.41 18.02 6.29
C LYS A 159 8.90 18.77 5.05
N GLY A 160 8.78 18.06 3.92
CA GLY A 160 8.39 18.67 2.65
C GLY A 160 9.52 19.34 1.86
N GLN A 161 10.76 19.37 2.39
CA GLN A 161 11.89 19.96 1.71
C GLN A 161 12.34 19.12 0.50
N ARG A 162 12.76 19.81 -0.55
CA ARG A 162 13.44 19.20 -1.70
C ARG A 162 14.94 19.50 -1.59
N GLY A 163 15.72 18.48 -1.33
CA GLY A 163 17.19 18.56 -1.25
C GLY A 163 17.85 17.91 -2.47
N LEU A 164 19.04 18.40 -2.85
CA LEU A 164 19.88 17.83 -3.90
C LEU A 164 21.25 17.51 -3.31
N ILE A 165 21.71 16.26 -3.44
CA ILE A 165 23.03 15.81 -3.06
C ILE A 165 23.84 15.58 -4.34
N VAL A 166 24.82 16.41 -4.59
CA VAL A 166 25.70 16.33 -5.75
C VAL A 166 27.11 15.97 -5.27
N SER A 167 27.69 14.94 -5.87
CA SER A 167 29.07 14.55 -5.55
C SER A 167 29.75 13.90 -6.76
N PRO A 168 31.08 13.98 -6.85
CA PRO A 168 31.85 13.17 -7.79
C PRO A 168 31.63 11.67 -7.55
N PRO A 169 31.91 10.81 -8.54
CA PRO A 169 31.91 9.37 -8.33
C PRO A 169 32.83 8.97 -7.15
N LYS A 170 32.39 7.98 -6.35
CA LYS A 170 33.13 7.44 -5.18
C LYS A 170 33.37 8.43 -4.03
N ALA A 171 32.65 9.53 -3.96
CA ALA A 171 32.76 10.52 -2.87
C ALA A 171 31.87 10.22 -1.64
N GLY A 172 31.19 9.09 -1.59
CA GLY A 172 30.37 8.69 -0.46
C GLY A 172 28.89 9.11 -0.52
N LYS A 173 28.35 9.48 -1.72
CA LYS A 173 26.93 9.83 -1.91
C LYS A 173 25.98 8.79 -1.28
N THR A 174 26.18 7.51 -1.59
CA THR A 174 25.37 6.41 -1.09
C THR A 174 25.46 6.28 0.43
N THR A 175 26.63 6.52 1.01
CA THR A 175 26.81 6.52 2.48
C THR A 175 26.01 7.61 3.14
N VAL A 176 26.05 8.83 2.61
CA VAL A 176 25.26 9.97 3.12
C VAL A 176 23.76 9.67 3.03
N LEU A 177 23.29 9.09 1.92
CA LEU A 177 21.88 8.70 1.76
C LEU A 177 21.45 7.65 2.80
N LYS A 178 22.30 6.66 3.09
CA LYS A 178 22.05 5.66 4.12
C LYS A 178 22.01 6.27 5.52
N ASP A 179 22.92 7.18 5.83
CA ASP A 179 22.97 7.89 7.11
C ASP A 179 21.70 8.72 7.32
N ILE A 180 21.23 9.42 6.28
CA ILE A 180 19.97 10.19 6.30
C ILE A 180 18.77 9.22 6.53
N ALA A 181 18.70 8.13 5.79
CA ALA A 181 17.63 7.14 5.92
C ALA A 181 17.59 6.52 7.34
N ALA A 182 18.75 6.14 7.87
CA ALA A 182 18.86 5.63 9.23
C ALA A 182 18.43 6.66 10.28
N ALA A 183 18.83 7.92 10.11
CA ALA A 183 18.45 9.02 10.99
C ALA A 183 16.95 9.27 11.00
N ILE A 184 16.32 9.33 9.80
CA ILE A 184 14.88 9.51 9.68
C ILE A 184 14.13 8.36 10.35
N THR A 185 14.54 7.13 10.12
CA THR A 185 13.90 5.95 10.74
C THR A 185 14.04 5.96 12.26
N ALA A 186 15.21 6.37 12.78
CA ALA A 186 15.46 6.41 14.23
C ALA A 186 14.67 7.50 14.95
N ASN A 187 14.64 8.71 14.39
CA ASN A 187 14.05 9.89 15.03
C ASN A 187 12.60 10.14 14.68
N ASN A 188 12.14 9.66 13.52
CA ASN A 188 10.81 9.91 12.97
C ASN A 188 10.16 8.61 12.48
N PRO A 189 9.80 7.66 13.36
CA PRO A 189 9.27 6.35 12.97
C PRO A 189 7.91 6.41 12.27
N SER A 190 7.21 7.53 12.35
CA SER A 190 5.94 7.76 11.65
C SER A 190 6.13 8.17 10.18
N VAL A 191 7.35 8.51 9.75
CA VAL A 191 7.65 8.90 8.38
C VAL A 191 7.78 7.66 7.51
N HIS A 192 6.99 7.58 6.45
CA HIS A 192 7.11 6.52 5.45
C HIS A 192 8.32 6.79 4.56
N LEU A 193 9.31 5.90 4.64
CA LEU A 193 10.58 6.04 3.89
C LEU A 193 10.55 5.21 2.61
N MET A 194 10.79 5.86 1.48
CA MET A 194 10.92 5.21 0.18
C MET A 194 12.23 5.61 -0.49
N CYS A 195 12.90 4.66 -1.12
CA CYS A 195 14.13 4.87 -1.89
C CYS A 195 13.93 4.40 -3.33
N LEU A 196 13.92 5.34 -4.27
CA LEU A 196 13.88 5.03 -5.70
C LEU A 196 15.29 5.05 -6.29
N LEU A 197 15.75 3.90 -6.78
CA LEU A 197 17.05 3.74 -7.43
C LEU A 197 16.87 3.70 -8.95
N VAL A 198 17.58 4.54 -9.67
CA VAL A 198 17.52 4.62 -11.14
C VAL A 198 18.92 4.41 -11.70
N ASP A 199 19.09 3.39 -12.55
CA ASP A 199 20.36 2.99 -13.19
C ASP A 199 21.52 2.74 -12.19
N GLU A 200 21.19 2.37 -10.93
CA GLU A 200 22.19 1.97 -9.95
C GLU A 200 22.63 0.51 -10.16
N ARG A 201 23.84 0.18 -9.71
CA ARG A 201 24.40 -1.16 -9.85
C ARG A 201 23.65 -2.18 -8.99
N PRO A 202 23.51 -3.45 -9.42
CA PRO A 202 22.79 -4.47 -8.66
C PRO A 202 23.31 -4.66 -7.22
N GLU A 203 24.62 -4.56 -7.00
CA GLU A 203 25.24 -4.62 -5.69
C GLU A 203 24.84 -3.45 -4.80
N GLU A 204 24.70 -2.23 -5.36
CA GLU A 204 24.26 -1.03 -4.61
C GLU A 204 22.77 -1.13 -4.25
N VAL A 205 21.95 -1.66 -5.15
CA VAL A 205 20.51 -1.92 -4.86
C VAL A 205 20.36 -2.88 -3.70
N THR A 206 21.10 -4.02 -3.74
CA THR A 206 21.06 -5.03 -2.67
C THR A 206 21.55 -4.47 -1.34
N ASP A 207 22.60 -3.65 -1.38
CA ASP A 207 23.16 -3.00 -0.20
C ASP A 207 22.17 -1.99 0.43
N MET A 208 21.49 -1.18 -0.41
CA MET A 208 20.43 -0.29 0.06
C MET A 208 19.26 -1.06 0.68
N GLN A 209 18.76 -2.10 0.02
CA GLN A 209 17.68 -2.95 0.56
C GLN A 209 17.98 -3.56 1.93
N ARG A 210 19.25 -3.89 2.20
CA ARG A 210 19.68 -4.44 3.49
C ARG A 210 19.94 -3.37 4.55
N SER A 211 20.23 -2.15 4.13
CA SER A 211 20.68 -1.07 5.04
C SER A 211 19.55 -0.15 5.47
N ILE A 212 18.46 -0.05 4.71
CA ILE A 212 17.38 0.89 4.94
C ILE A 212 16.15 0.16 5.47
N ALA A 213 15.57 0.67 6.55
CA ALA A 213 14.27 0.22 7.06
C ALA A 213 13.16 0.99 6.34
N GLY A 214 12.94 0.68 5.05
CA GLY A 214 11.98 1.34 4.17
C GLY A 214 11.79 0.57 2.87
N GLU A 215 10.99 1.10 1.97
CA GLU A 215 10.78 0.52 0.63
C GLU A 215 11.93 0.93 -0.32
N VAL A 216 12.52 -0.05 -1.05
CA VAL A 216 13.60 0.16 -2.03
C VAL A 216 13.21 -0.45 -3.37
#